data_ead81d861489c0086db988b8aa377952
#
_entry.id   ead81d861489c0086db988b8aa377952
#
_cell.length_a   1.000
_cell.length_b   1.000
_cell.length_c   1.000
_cell.angle_alpha   90.00
_cell.angle_beta   90.00
_cell.angle_gamma   90.00
#
_symmetry.space_group_name_H-M   'P 1'
#
loop_
_entity.id
_entity.type
_entity.pdbx_description
1 polymer ?
#
loop_
_entity_poly.entity_id
_entity_poly.type
_entity_poly.pdbx_seq_one_letter_code
_entity_poly.pdbx_strand_id
1 'polypeptide(L)'
;VVLMFTGFFTNLPIPLAALSAAALLLVTRRTKPERVFMEMDWSLLVFFASLFIVTGAIEKAGISGRLFNLLSPIAQSGAALFAAVSALLSNLVSNVPAVLLFRPLIPHLPNPDLAWLNLAMSSTLAGNLTLLGSVANLIVAESARRNGATLSFLEYLKTGPLITLLTMIWGVIWLQL
;
A
#
# COMPACT_ATOMS: atom_id res chain seq x y z
N VAL A 1 19.37 13.55 3.21
CA VAL A 1 19.37 12.15 2.72
C VAL A 1 20.14 11.24 3.67
N VAL A 2 21.46 11.48 3.94
CA VAL A 2 22.28 10.65 4.83
C VAL A 2 21.68 10.51 6.23
N LEU A 3 21.20 11.61 6.84
CA LEU A 3 20.59 11.63 8.17
C LEU A 3 19.27 10.85 8.21
N MET A 4 18.51 10.84 7.11
CA MET A 4 17.30 10.04 6.97
C MET A 4 17.64 8.54 6.83
N PHE A 5 18.67 8.21 6.01
CA PHE A 5 19.15 6.83 5.88
C PHE A 5 19.70 6.29 7.20
N THR A 6 20.53 7.05 7.93
CA THR A 6 21.01 6.62 9.25
C THR A 6 19.86 6.46 10.26
N GLY A 7 18.80 7.29 10.18
CA GLY A 7 17.60 7.15 10.99
C GLY A 7 16.85 5.83 10.76
N PHE A 8 16.88 5.26 9.55
CA PHE A 8 16.25 3.97 9.27
C PHE A 8 16.98 2.77 9.89
N PHE A 9 18.27 2.91 10.18
CA PHE A 9 19.07 1.87 10.86
C PHE A 9 19.12 2.04 12.38
N THR A 10 18.49 3.09 12.91
CA THR A 10 18.27 3.27 14.34
C THR A 10 16.86 2.81 14.69
N ASN A 11 16.61 2.45 15.96
CA ASN A 11 15.26 2.07 16.43
C ASN A 11 14.27 3.26 16.49
N LEU A 12 14.52 4.35 15.75
CA LEU A 12 13.63 5.49 15.66
C LEU A 12 12.45 5.16 14.75
N PRO A 13 11.21 5.49 15.14
CA PRO A 13 10.06 5.36 14.26
C PRO A 13 10.29 6.11 12.94
N ILE A 14 10.08 5.43 11.80
CA ILE A 14 10.28 5.98 10.45
C ILE A 14 9.65 7.37 10.26
N PRO A 15 8.40 7.63 10.72
CA PRO A 15 7.80 8.96 10.61
C PRO A 15 8.58 10.05 11.35
N LEU A 16 9.14 9.74 12.54
CA LEU A 16 9.92 10.70 13.30
C LEU A 16 11.26 11.00 12.62
N ALA A 17 11.93 9.98 12.06
CA ALA A 17 13.15 10.17 11.29
C ALA A 17 12.92 11.05 10.05
N ALA A 18 11.82 10.82 9.33
CA ALA A 18 11.44 11.62 8.16
C ALA A 18 11.09 13.08 8.54
N LEU A 19 10.28 13.27 9.58
CA LEU A 19 9.91 14.61 10.07
C LEU A 19 11.11 15.39 10.59
N SER A 20 12.02 14.73 11.32
CA SER A 20 13.25 15.37 11.82
C SER A 20 14.16 15.82 10.68
N ALA A 21 14.31 14.99 9.65
CA ALA A 21 15.09 15.34 8.46
C ALA A 21 14.46 16.51 7.69
N ALA A 22 13.12 16.50 7.53
CA ALA A 22 12.38 17.59 6.89
C ALA A 22 12.51 18.89 7.69
N ALA A 23 12.32 18.85 9.02
CA ALA A 23 12.47 20.01 9.88
C ALA A 23 13.87 20.62 9.79
N LEU A 24 14.92 19.79 9.80
CA LEU A 24 16.29 20.24 9.66
C LEU A 24 16.54 20.95 8.31
N LEU A 25 15.98 20.43 7.22
CA LEU A 25 16.08 21.06 5.90
C LEU A 25 15.37 22.40 5.85
N LEU A 26 14.21 22.52 6.47
CA LEU A 26 13.45 23.78 6.52
C LEU A 26 14.14 24.82 7.42
N VAL A 27 14.65 24.42 8.60
CA VAL A 27 15.37 25.33 9.53
C VAL A 27 16.68 25.80 8.93
N THR A 28 17.43 24.93 8.28
CA THR A 28 18.71 25.30 7.62
C THR A 28 18.51 26.13 6.35
N ARG A 29 17.27 26.35 5.90
CA ARG A 29 16.90 27.12 4.71
C ARG A 29 17.68 26.76 3.44
N ARG A 30 18.20 25.53 3.36
CA ARG A 30 18.82 25.01 2.13
C ARG A 30 17.83 24.92 0.96
N THR A 31 16.56 24.75 1.29
CA THR A 31 15.44 24.85 0.36
C THR A 31 14.47 25.89 0.90
N LYS A 32 13.93 26.76 0.04
CA LYS A 32 12.94 27.77 0.46
C LYS A 32 11.66 27.04 0.92
N PRO A 33 11.16 27.30 2.14
CA PRO A 33 9.96 26.60 2.65
C PRO A 33 8.76 26.74 1.72
N GLU A 34 8.58 27.92 1.10
CA GLU A 34 7.47 28.19 0.19
C GLU A 34 7.48 27.23 -1.00
N ARG A 35 8.67 26.94 -1.55
CA ARG A 35 8.81 26.01 -2.66
C ARG A 35 8.47 24.57 -2.25
N VAL A 36 8.90 24.16 -1.06
CA VAL A 36 8.56 22.83 -0.51
C VAL A 36 7.05 22.70 -0.37
N PHE A 37 6.36 23.70 0.19
CA PHE A 37 4.91 23.68 0.35
C PHE A 37 4.16 23.71 -0.98
N MET A 38 4.68 24.37 -2.01
CA MET A 38 4.08 24.37 -3.36
C MET A 38 4.28 23.02 -4.09
N GLU A 39 5.36 22.31 -3.82
CA GLU A 39 5.64 20.99 -4.40
C GLU A 39 4.95 19.83 -3.65
N MET A 40 4.35 20.11 -2.48
CA MET A 40 3.59 19.09 -1.73
C MET A 40 2.26 18.75 -2.41
N ASP A 41 2.00 17.48 -2.55
CA ASP A 41 0.68 16.99 -2.99
C ASP A 41 -0.33 17.02 -1.83
N TRP A 42 -0.94 18.18 -1.64
CA TRP A 42 -1.96 18.40 -0.62
C TRP A 42 -3.19 17.52 -0.83
N SER A 43 -3.54 17.20 -2.08
CA SER A 43 -4.66 16.31 -2.40
C SER A 43 -4.40 14.91 -1.85
N LEU A 44 -3.18 14.42 -1.97
CA LEU A 44 -2.77 13.14 -1.43
C LEU A 44 -2.85 13.11 0.11
N LEU A 45 -2.39 14.17 0.78
CA LEU A 45 -2.46 14.27 2.24
C LEU A 45 -3.91 14.29 2.74
N VAL A 46 -4.78 15.09 2.10
CA VAL A 46 -6.22 15.13 2.42
C VAL A 46 -6.88 13.80 2.16
N PHE A 47 -6.53 13.13 1.06
CA PHE A 47 -7.02 11.78 0.74
C PHE A 47 -6.68 10.78 1.85
N PHE A 48 -5.42 10.69 2.28
CA PHE A 48 -5.03 9.78 3.36
C PHE A 48 -5.67 10.14 4.70
N ALA A 49 -5.73 11.42 5.05
CA ALA A 49 -6.42 11.87 6.27
C ALA A 49 -7.89 11.45 6.27
N SER A 50 -8.60 11.66 5.17
CA SER A 50 -9.99 11.24 5.00
C SER A 50 -10.15 9.73 5.10
N LEU A 51 -9.22 8.97 4.51
CA LEU A 51 -9.20 7.52 4.57
C LEU A 51 -9.04 7.01 6.01
N PHE A 52 -8.14 7.60 6.80
CA PHE A 52 -7.98 7.24 8.22
C PHE A 52 -9.22 7.57 9.05
N ILE A 53 -9.89 8.70 8.77
CA ILE A 53 -11.15 9.07 9.44
C ILE A 53 -12.25 8.03 9.12
N VAL A 54 -12.42 7.67 7.84
CA VAL A 54 -13.42 6.68 7.41
C VAL A 54 -13.13 5.32 8.04
N THR A 55 -11.86 4.87 8.02
CA THR A 55 -11.47 3.58 8.62
C THR A 55 -11.71 3.58 10.12
N GLY A 56 -11.36 4.66 10.83
CA GLY A 56 -11.66 4.81 12.26
C GLY A 56 -13.16 4.85 12.57
N ALA A 57 -13.98 5.42 11.69
CA ALA A 57 -15.43 5.41 11.83
C ALA A 57 -16.01 3.99 11.64
N ILE A 58 -15.51 3.22 10.67
CA ILE A 58 -15.88 1.81 10.44
C ILE A 58 -15.58 0.97 11.69
N GLU A 59 -14.41 1.18 12.31
CA GLU A 59 -14.00 0.49 13.52
C GLU A 59 -14.93 0.84 14.70
N LYS A 60 -15.20 2.13 14.93
CA LYS A 60 -16.11 2.60 15.98
C LYS A 60 -17.57 2.17 15.77
N ALA A 61 -18.02 2.05 14.54
CA ALA A 61 -19.36 1.58 14.20
C ALA A 61 -19.55 0.06 14.39
N GLY A 62 -18.51 -0.68 14.82
CA GLY A 62 -18.56 -2.13 15.01
C GLY A 62 -18.68 -2.93 13.70
N ILE A 63 -18.51 -2.28 12.56
CA ILE A 63 -18.55 -2.92 11.23
C ILE A 63 -17.35 -3.86 11.08
N SER A 64 -16.24 -3.57 11.75
CA SER A 64 -15.06 -4.42 11.82
C SER A 64 -15.38 -5.84 12.27
N GLY A 65 -16.31 -6.03 13.23
CA GLY A 65 -16.76 -7.35 13.65
C GLY A 65 -17.50 -8.13 12.57
N ARG A 66 -18.29 -7.45 11.73
CA ARG A 66 -18.97 -8.09 10.59
C ARG A 66 -17.98 -8.46 9.49
N LEU A 67 -17.03 -7.57 9.21
CA LEU A 67 -15.92 -7.85 8.29
C LEU A 67 -15.06 -9.01 8.80
N PHE A 68 -14.78 -9.05 10.09
CA PHE A 68 -14.08 -10.16 10.73
C PHE A 68 -14.78 -11.49 10.46
N ASN A 69 -16.09 -11.57 10.71
CA ASN A 69 -16.85 -12.81 10.49
C ASN A 69 -16.90 -13.25 9.02
N LEU A 70 -16.87 -12.29 8.07
CA LEU A 70 -16.84 -12.58 6.64
C LEU A 70 -15.44 -12.99 6.15
N LEU A 71 -14.40 -12.35 6.63
CA LEU A 71 -13.03 -12.54 6.15
C LEU A 71 -12.25 -13.60 6.93
N SER A 72 -12.62 -13.87 8.19
CA SER A 72 -11.94 -14.84 9.05
C SER A 72 -11.89 -16.25 8.46
N PRO A 73 -12.97 -16.82 7.89
CA PRO A 73 -12.89 -18.12 7.23
C PRO A 73 -11.91 -18.14 6.06
N ILE A 74 -11.87 -17.05 5.29
CA ILE A 74 -10.97 -16.90 4.14
C ILE A 74 -9.52 -16.81 4.61
N ALA A 75 -9.26 -15.99 5.63
CA ALA A 75 -7.92 -15.78 6.17
C ALA A 75 -7.36 -17.03 6.85
N GLN A 76 -8.23 -17.88 7.41
CA GLN A 76 -7.86 -19.15 8.04
C GLN A 76 -7.74 -20.31 7.03
N SER A 77 -8.29 -20.19 5.84
CA SER A 77 -8.26 -21.25 4.81
C SER A 77 -6.87 -21.45 4.18
N GLY A 78 -5.91 -20.61 4.49
CA GLY A 78 -4.52 -20.73 4.04
C GLY A 78 -3.96 -19.44 3.43
N ALA A 79 -2.63 -19.35 3.42
CA ALA A 79 -1.90 -18.17 2.97
C ALA A 79 -2.20 -17.79 1.52
N ALA A 80 -2.40 -18.76 0.63
CA ALA A 80 -2.69 -18.53 -0.78
C ALA A 80 -4.06 -17.85 -0.99
N LEU A 81 -5.11 -18.33 -0.31
CA LEU A 81 -6.45 -17.74 -0.44
C LEU A 81 -6.48 -16.35 0.20
N PHE A 82 -5.83 -16.18 1.35
CA PHE A 82 -5.70 -14.87 1.99
C PHE A 82 -4.97 -13.88 1.07
N ALA A 83 -3.86 -14.28 0.43
CA ALA A 83 -3.15 -13.46 -0.55
C ALA A 83 -4.02 -13.07 -1.74
N ALA A 84 -4.76 -14.03 -2.31
CA ALA A 84 -5.61 -13.78 -3.46
C ALA A 84 -6.74 -12.78 -3.14
N VAL A 85 -7.43 -12.96 -2.01
CA VAL A 85 -8.51 -12.04 -1.59
C VAL A 85 -7.95 -10.67 -1.24
N SER A 86 -6.82 -10.60 -0.55
CA SER A 86 -6.14 -9.34 -0.24
C SER A 86 -5.73 -8.60 -1.50
N ALA A 87 -5.21 -9.32 -2.50
CA ALA A 87 -4.83 -8.73 -3.79
C ALA A 87 -6.05 -8.20 -4.57
N LEU A 88 -7.13 -8.96 -4.65
CA LEU A 88 -8.35 -8.51 -5.31
C LEU A 88 -8.93 -7.26 -4.63
N LEU A 89 -9.02 -7.27 -3.30
CA LEU A 89 -9.51 -6.13 -2.56
C LEU A 89 -8.59 -4.91 -2.74
N SER A 90 -7.28 -5.11 -2.67
CA SER A 90 -6.28 -4.05 -2.89
C SER A 90 -6.38 -3.44 -4.28
N ASN A 91 -6.62 -4.24 -5.30
CA ASN A 91 -6.80 -3.74 -6.67
C ASN A 91 -8.09 -2.92 -6.84
N LEU A 92 -9.15 -3.26 -6.08
CA LEU A 92 -10.44 -2.55 -6.11
C LEU A 92 -10.41 -1.22 -5.35
N VAL A 93 -9.83 -1.22 -4.14
CA VAL A 93 -9.91 -0.06 -3.23
C VAL A 93 -8.57 0.65 -3.02
N SER A 94 -7.50 0.19 -3.67
CA SER A 94 -6.10 0.60 -3.46
C SER A 94 -5.44 -0.07 -2.25
N ASN A 95 -4.09 -0.11 -2.26
CA ASN A 95 -3.27 -0.87 -1.29
C ASN A 95 -3.52 -0.47 0.16
N VAL A 96 -3.46 0.84 0.45
CA VAL A 96 -3.56 1.33 1.83
C VAL A 96 -4.95 1.10 2.42
N PRO A 97 -6.07 1.42 1.74
CA PRO A 97 -7.40 1.07 2.22
C PRO A 97 -7.57 -0.43 2.47
N ALA A 98 -7.09 -1.28 1.57
CA ALA A 98 -7.18 -2.73 1.74
C ALA A 98 -6.46 -3.19 3.01
N VAL A 99 -5.22 -2.75 3.23
CA VAL A 99 -4.46 -3.07 4.45
C VAL A 99 -5.19 -2.61 5.71
N LEU A 100 -5.76 -1.41 5.70
CA LEU A 100 -6.51 -0.89 6.85
C LEU A 100 -7.78 -1.69 7.14
N LEU A 101 -8.47 -2.23 6.13
CA LEU A 101 -9.62 -3.10 6.31
C LEU A 101 -9.25 -4.46 6.94
N PHE A 102 -8.07 -5.01 6.59
CA PHE A 102 -7.58 -6.26 7.19
C PHE A 102 -6.93 -6.07 8.56
N ARG A 103 -6.48 -4.87 8.91
CA ARG A 103 -5.76 -4.58 10.14
C ARG A 103 -6.42 -5.15 11.41
N PRO A 104 -7.75 -4.99 11.63
CA PRO A 104 -8.40 -5.51 12.83
C PRO A 104 -8.45 -7.04 12.87
N LEU A 105 -8.34 -7.70 11.71
CA LEU A 105 -8.41 -9.16 11.59
C LEU A 105 -7.10 -9.84 11.94
N ILE A 106 -5.97 -9.27 11.55
CA ILE A 106 -4.64 -9.89 11.62
C ILE A 106 -4.28 -10.40 13.03
N PRO A 107 -4.47 -9.65 14.14
CA PRO A 107 -4.11 -10.10 15.48
C PRO A 107 -4.84 -11.37 15.93
N HIS A 108 -5.96 -11.71 15.29
CA HIS A 108 -6.79 -12.87 15.62
C HIS A 108 -6.49 -14.10 14.75
N LEU A 109 -5.53 -13.99 13.83
CA LEU A 109 -5.12 -15.10 12.97
C LEU A 109 -4.09 -16.00 13.69
N PRO A 110 -3.97 -17.28 13.30
CA PRO A 110 -3.07 -18.23 13.95
C PRO A 110 -1.59 -17.80 13.94
N ASN A 111 -1.15 -17.11 12.89
CA ASN A 111 0.19 -16.55 12.78
C ASN A 111 0.10 -15.09 12.29
N PRO A 112 -0.01 -14.11 13.22
CA PRO A 112 -0.16 -12.70 12.86
C PRO A 112 1.01 -12.13 12.06
N ASP A 113 2.24 -12.52 12.38
CA ASP A 113 3.44 -12.01 11.70
C ASP A 113 3.47 -12.44 10.23
N LEU A 114 3.20 -13.72 9.98
CA LEU A 114 3.08 -14.23 8.62
C LEU A 114 1.91 -13.60 7.86
N ALA A 115 0.79 -13.37 8.54
CA ALA A 115 -0.36 -12.71 7.95
C ALA A 115 -0.07 -11.24 7.57
N TRP A 116 0.70 -10.51 8.39
CA TRP A 116 1.18 -9.17 8.04
C TRP A 116 2.08 -9.17 6.82
N LEU A 117 3.05 -10.08 6.76
CA LEU A 117 3.95 -10.22 5.61
C LEU A 117 3.17 -10.57 4.33
N ASN A 118 2.24 -11.52 4.44
CA ASN A 118 1.39 -11.92 3.33
C ASN A 118 0.51 -10.77 2.83
N LEU A 119 -0.12 -10.02 3.75
CA LEU A 119 -0.94 -8.85 3.42
C LEU A 119 -0.10 -7.75 2.75
N ALA A 120 1.08 -7.44 3.27
CA ALA A 120 1.99 -6.45 2.70
C ALA A 120 2.43 -6.84 1.29
N MET A 121 2.83 -8.09 1.09
CA MET A 121 3.22 -8.64 -0.19
C MET A 121 2.05 -8.60 -1.19
N SER A 122 0.92 -9.21 -0.83
CA SER A 122 -0.21 -9.37 -1.73
C SER A 122 -0.86 -8.04 -2.12
N SER A 123 -1.01 -7.10 -1.16
CA SER A 123 -1.55 -5.76 -1.45
C SER A 123 -0.63 -4.96 -2.38
N THR A 124 0.68 -5.11 -2.24
CA THR A 124 1.67 -4.41 -3.07
C THR A 124 1.71 -5.00 -4.48
N LEU A 125 1.82 -6.33 -4.59
CA LEU A 125 1.87 -7.02 -5.90
C LEU A 125 0.56 -6.88 -6.68
N ALA A 126 -0.56 -6.74 -6.00
CA ALA A 126 -1.86 -6.44 -6.60
C ALA A 126 -1.88 -5.17 -7.45
N GLY A 127 -1.02 -4.21 -7.15
CA GLY A 127 -0.87 -3.00 -7.94
C GLY A 127 -0.48 -3.25 -9.40
N ASN A 128 0.10 -4.41 -9.68
CA ASN A 128 0.46 -4.82 -11.04
C ASN A 128 -0.69 -5.54 -11.79
N LEU A 129 -1.79 -5.87 -11.13
CA LEU A 129 -2.89 -6.63 -11.73
C LEU A 129 -3.60 -5.85 -12.84
N THR A 130 -3.87 -4.58 -12.58
CA THR A 130 -4.48 -3.67 -13.57
C THR A 130 -3.73 -2.35 -13.66
N LEU A 131 -3.89 -1.65 -14.77
CA LEU A 131 -3.32 -0.32 -14.94
C LEU A 131 -3.79 0.65 -13.85
N LEU A 132 -5.05 0.52 -13.41
CA LEU A 132 -5.66 1.33 -12.36
C LEU A 132 -5.31 0.88 -10.95
N GLY A 133 -4.72 -0.31 -10.80
CA GLY A 133 -4.37 -0.91 -9.51
C GLY A 133 -3.29 -0.15 -8.74
N SER A 134 -2.56 0.74 -9.41
CA SER A 134 -1.51 1.55 -8.79
C SER A 134 -1.42 2.95 -9.41
N VAL A 135 -1.35 3.96 -8.55
CA VAL A 135 -1.08 5.35 -8.98
C VAL A 135 0.24 5.45 -9.75
N ALA A 136 1.25 4.68 -9.37
CA ALA A 136 2.53 4.65 -10.07
C ALA A 136 2.37 4.20 -11.54
N ASN A 137 1.53 3.20 -11.81
CA ASN A 137 1.23 2.76 -13.18
C ASN A 137 0.59 3.87 -14.01
N LEU A 138 -0.33 4.63 -13.42
CA LEU A 138 -0.96 5.77 -14.09
C LEU A 138 0.04 6.89 -14.40
N ILE A 139 0.96 7.19 -13.49
CA ILE A 139 2.04 8.16 -13.70
C ILE A 139 2.93 7.71 -14.85
N VAL A 140 3.32 6.42 -14.87
CA VAL A 140 4.15 5.86 -15.96
C VAL A 140 3.40 5.91 -17.29
N ALA A 141 2.13 5.52 -17.34
CA ALA A 141 1.32 5.56 -18.55
C ALA A 141 1.16 6.99 -19.08
N GLU A 142 0.91 7.95 -18.20
CA GLU A 142 0.81 9.38 -18.59
C GLU A 142 2.16 9.93 -19.08
N SER A 143 3.26 9.57 -18.41
CA SER A 143 4.59 9.94 -18.84
C SER A 143 4.93 9.35 -20.22
N ALA A 144 4.60 8.09 -20.45
CA ALA A 144 4.77 7.43 -21.75
C ALA A 144 3.94 8.13 -22.83
N ARG A 145 2.68 8.48 -22.54
CA ARG A 145 1.80 9.20 -23.46
C ARG A 145 2.38 10.56 -23.88
N ARG A 146 2.98 11.30 -22.96
CA ARG A 146 3.65 12.58 -23.24
C ARG A 146 4.87 12.42 -24.17
N ASN A 147 5.49 11.24 -24.16
CA ASN A 147 6.63 10.88 -24.99
C ASN A 147 6.24 10.11 -26.27
N GLY A 148 4.95 10.11 -26.64
CA GLY A 148 4.47 9.53 -27.88
C GLY A 148 4.18 8.01 -27.83
N ALA A 149 4.29 7.38 -26.65
CA ALA A 149 3.94 5.97 -26.45
C ALA A 149 2.61 5.87 -25.68
N THR A 150 1.62 5.19 -26.26
CA THR A 150 0.33 4.97 -25.59
C THR A 150 0.28 3.57 -24.97
N LEU A 151 -0.04 3.48 -23.70
CA LEU A 151 -0.29 2.23 -23.00
C LEU A 151 -1.78 2.16 -22.70
N SER A 152 -2.50 1.33 -23.45
CA SER A 152 -3.94 1.14 -23.20
C SER A 152 -4.18 0.17 -22.05
N PHE A 153 -5.36 0.28 -21.42
CA PHE A 153 -5.79 -0.62 -20.36
C PHE A 153 -5.77 -2.11 -20.80
N LEU A 154 -6.24 -2.37 -22.02
CA LEU A 154 -6.28 -3.73 -22.58
C LEU A 154 -4.89 -4.28 -22.88
N GLU A 155 -3.95 -3.44 -23.31
CA GLU A 155 -2.56 -3.85 -23.49
C GLU A 155 -1.90 -4.20 -22.17
N TYR A 156 -2.13 -3.40 -21.14
CA TYR A 156 -1.64 -3.69 -19.79
C TYR A 156 -2.18 -5.03 -19.26
N LEU A 157 -3.48 -5.33 -19.48
CA LEU A 157 -4.10 -6.58 -19.05
C LEU A 157 -3.53 -7.83 -19.70
N LYS A 158 -2.78 -7.73 -20.79
CA LYS A 158 -2.10 -8.90 -21.41
C LYS A 158 -0.93 -9.40 -20.56
N THR A 159 -0.28 -8.52 -19.81
CA THR A 159 0.94 -8.83 -19.05
C THR A 159 0.76 -8.68 -17.55
N GLY A 160 0.01 -7.66 -17.08
CA GLY A 160 -0.19 -7.37 -15.68
C GLY A 160 -0.70 -8.54 -14.85
N PRO A 161 -1.81 -9.19 -15.22
CA PRO A 161 -2.34 -10.36 -14.50
C PRO A 161 -1.36 -11.53 -14.44
N LEU A 162 -0.64 -11.79 -15.52
CA LEU A 162 0.35 -12.86 -15.56
C LEU A 162 1.51 -12.59 -14.59
N ILE A 163 2.04 -11.37 -14.62
CA ILE A 163 3.12 -10.96 -13.71
C ILE A 163 2.64 -11.03 -12.27
N THR A 164 1.44 -10.52 -11.98
CA THR A 164 0.87 -10.56 -10.63
C THR A 164 0.70 -11.99 -10.15
N LEU A 165 0.15 -12.88 -10.98
CA LEU A 165 -0.05 -14.28 -10.62
C LEU A 165 1.28 -14.97 -10.31
N LEU A 166 2.27 -14.84 -11.18
CA LEU A 166 3.59 -15.47 -11.00
C LEU A 166 4.31 -14.94 -9.76
N THR A 167 4.31 -13.62 -9.56
CA THR A 167 4.97 -13.03 -8.40
C THR A 167 4.25 -13.35 -7.09
N MET A 168 2.92 -13.43 -7.09
CA MET A 168 2.15 -13.85 -5.93
C MET A 168 2.37 -15.31 -5.58
N ILE A 169 2.36 -16.23 -6.57
CA ILE A 169 2.67 -17.65 -6.33
C ILE A 169 4.05 -17.78 -5.71
N TRP A 170 5.05 -17.12 -6.30
CA TRP A 170 6.41 -17.12 -5.78
C TRP A 170 6.49 -16.57 -4.36
N GLY A 171 5.84 -15.43 -4.10
CA GLY A 171 5.84 -14.80 -2.79
C GLY A 171 5.15 -15.65 -1.72
N VAL A 172 4.02 -16.30 -2.04
CA VAL A 172 3.32 -17.20 -1.10
C VAL A 172 4.18 -18.41 -0.78
N ILE A 173 4.86 -19.01 -1.77
CA ILE A 173 5.78 -20.13 -1.54
C ILE A 173 6.94 -19.69 -0.65
N TRP A 174 7.56 -18.54 -0.95
CA TRP A 174 8.69 -18.00 -0.18
C TRP A 174 8.34 -17.72 1.29
N LEU A 175 7.13 -17.22 1.55
CA LEU A 175 6.67 -16.95 2.91
C LEU A 175 6.35 -18.19 3.73
N GLN A 176 6.25 -19.36 3.10
CA GLN A 176 5.97 -20.64 3.76
C GLN A 176 7.22 -21.50 3.98
N LEU A 177 8.37 -21.07 3.44
CA LEU A 177 9.68 -21.69 3.64
C LEU A 177 10.36 -21.14 4.90
#